data_8fa1d301180d8adf84eef570357923f8
#
_entry.id   8fa1d301180d8adf84eef570357923f8
#
_cell.length_a   1.000
_cell.length_b   1.000
_cell.length_c   1.000
_cell.angle_alpha   90.00
_cell.angle_beta   90.00
_cell.angle_gamma   90.00
#
_symmetry.space_group_name_H-M   'P 1'
#
loop_
_entity.id
_entity.type
_entity.pdbx_description
1 polymer ?
#
loop_
_entity_poly.entity_id
_entity_poly.type
_entity_poly.pdbx_seq_one_letter_code
_entity_poly.pdbx_strand_id
1 'polypeptide(L)'
;FPLWYNQETEGVRTDARVCNLSYLQTDWYIDQMKRPAYDSPSVPITWPRIDFCSGTNDYIEVRPAMKQQLLDFYREYPKEARAAFGDEPFEVKNIMKYWVRSKDNDTHVIPTDTLYITIDKEAVRRSGMMMASDTIPDRMVISLAGKRAIYKNDMMMLEMLAQCNWERPLYVATTVGSDNYMNLGDNFVQEGLAYRITPFNTKAPGAKNFDTEKVYNNVMNRFKWGGLDKPGLYIDETVMRMCYTHRHLLAQLAMQLIAEGQNAKAEKVLRKAEKVLPEYNVPYTFMSGAADMARAYALIGKKADAARILNKVWADAKSYADYYLQLTGSRFMMSQNDVLRQLYIMQNIADITQACDHSLANQRLKTVNALYAVYQAKGGAPYDGE
;
A
#
# COMPACT_ATOMS: atom_id res chain seq x y z
N PHE A 1 -12.03 12.64 0.32
CA PHE A 1 -13.44 13.05 0.52
C PHE A 1 -14.40 11.88 0.78
N PRO A 2 -14.39 10.74 0.05
CA PRO A 2 -15.39 9.68 0.26
C PRO A 2 -15.43 9.10 1.68
N LEU A 3 -14.29 8.99 2.35
CA LEU A 3 -14.27 8.51 3.74
C LEU A 3 -14.92 9.51 4.69
N TRP A 4 -14.64 10.80 4.54
CA TRP A 4 -15.29 11.84 5.35
C TRP A 4 -16.78 11.91 5.06
N TYR A 5 -17.21 11.84 3.79
CA TYR A 5 -18.64 11.78 3.47
C TYR A 5 -19.34 10.64 4.22
N ASN A 6 -18.75 9.45 4.20
CA ASN A 6 -19.33 8.30 4.90
C ASN A 6 -19.39 8.51 6.42
N GLN A 7 -18.39 9.16 7.02
CA GLN A 7 -18.40 9.46 8.45
C GLN A 7 -19.38 10.57 8.80
N GLU A 8 -19.30 11.71 8.10
CA GLU A 8 -20.03 12.94 8.44
C GLU A 8 -21.52 12.85 8.06
N THR A 9 -21.84 12.15 6.96
CA THR A 9 -23.22 12.12 6.42
C THR A 9 -23.90 10.79 6.67
N GLU A 10 -23.19 9.67 6.54
CA GLU A 10 -23.77 8.34 6.67
C GLU A 10 -23.55 7.70 8.05
N GLY A 11 -22.80 8.36 8.95
CA GLY A 11 -22.49 7.85 10.28
C GLY A 11 -21.69 6.54 10.30
N VAL A 12 -20.91 6.27 9.25
CA VAL A 12 -20.17 5.01 9.12
C VAL A 12 -18.82 5.13 9.80
N ARG A 13 -18.52 4.22 10.74
CA ARG A 13 -17.22 4.14 11.44
C ARG A 13 -16.84 5.46 12.11
N THR A 14 -17.75 6.06 12.84
CA THR A 14 -17.51 7.25 13.67
C THR A 14 -16.53 7.01 14.82
N ASP A 15 -16.25 5.73 15.14
CA ASP A 15 -15.20 5.25 16.05
C ASP A 15 -13.78 5.38 15.49
N ALA A 16 -13.62 5.51 14.19
CA ALA A 16 -12.33 5.63 13.52
C ALA A 16 -11.99 7.10 13.21
N ARG A 17 -10.70 7.44 13.18
CA ARG A 17 -10.23 8.77 12.79
C ARG A 17 -9.57 8.72 11.42
N VAL A 18 -10.20 9.37 10.44
CA VAL A 18 -9.58 9.56 9.13
C VAL A 18 -8.56 10.70 9.21
N CYS A 19 -7.29 10.37 8.96
CA CYS A 19 -6.20 11.32 9.02
C CYS A 19 -5.60 11.54 7.63
N ASN A 20 -5.63 12.79 7.14
CA ASN A 20 -5.01 13.16 5.88
C ASN A 20 -3.55 13.58 6.13
N LEU A 21 -2.60 12.83 5.55
CA LEU A 21 -1.17 13.06 5.76
C LEU A 21 -0.72 14.45 5.29
N SER A 22 -1.24 14.95 4.16
CA SER A 22 -0.88 16.28 3.67
C SER A 22 -1.34 17.40 4.64
N TYR A 23 -2.50 17.24 5.27
CA TYR A 23 -3.00 18.24 6.22
C TYR A 23 -2.29 18.19 7.58
N LEU A 24 -1.63 17.08 7.93
CA LEU A 24 -0.77 17.02 9.12
C LEU A 24 0.44 17.96 9.07
N GLN A 25 0.68 18.65 7.97
CA GLN A 25 1.65 19.75 7.90
C GLN A 25 1.10 21.06 8.45
N THR A 26 -0.21 21.15 8.72
CA THR A 26 -0.87 22.38 9.17
C THR A 26 -1.27 22.30 10.64
N ASP A 27 -1.08 23.41 11.35
CA ASP A 27 -1.35 23.49 12.78
C ASP A 27 -2.85 23.32 13.10
N TRP A 28 -3.74 23.92 12.31
CA TRP A 28 -5.20 23.80 12.52
C TRP A 28 -5.67 22.34 12.43
N TYR A 29 -5.10 21.55 11.53
CA TYR A 29 -5.48 20.16 11.37
C TYR A 29 -4.93 19.27 12.50
N ILE A 30 -3.70 19.53 12.96
CA ILE A 30 -3.14 18.88 14.14
C ILE A 30 -4.00 19.18 15.37
N ASP A 31 -4.39 20.45 15.58
CA ASP A 31 -5.32 20.84 16.64
C ASP A 31 -6.66 20.09 16.56
N GLN A 32 -7.17 19.90 15.35
CA GLN A 32 -8.39 19.11 15.13
C GLN A 32 -8.19 17.63 15.49
N MET A 33 -7.06 17.05 15.11
CA MET A 33 -6.74 15.64 15.42
C MET A 33 -6.58 15.40 16.94
N LYS A 34 -6.11 16.39 17.68
CA LYS A 34 -5.95 16.35 19.14
C LYS A 34 -7.26 16.46 19.91
N ARG A 35 -8.40 16.67 19.26
CA ARG A 35 -9.72 16.71 19.87
C ARG A 35 -10.47 15.42 19.55
N PRO A 36 -11.31 14.91 20.45
CA PRO A 36 -12.22 13.81 20.12
C PRO A 36 -13.22 14.27 19.06
N ALA A 37 -13.71 13.34 18.24
CA ALA A 37 -14.76 13.60 17.28
C ALA A 37 -15.65 12.36 17.19
N TYR A 38 -16.96 12.58 17.36
CA TYR A 38 -17.95 11.51 17.47
C TYR A 38 -17.55 10.47 18.53
N ASP A 39 -17.54 9.19 18.18
CA ASP A 39 -17.13 8.10 19.07
C ASP A 39 -15.61 7.87 19.06
N SER A 40 -14.86 8.66 18.27
CA SER A 40 -13.42 8.53 18.15
C SER A 40 -12.70 9.40 19.19
N PRO A 41 -11.86 8.84 20.04
CA PRO A 41 -11.01 9.63 20.95
C PRO A 41 -10.00 10.47 20.16
N SER A 42 -9.37 11.43 20.83
CA SER A 42 -8.27 12.21 20.26
C SER A 42 -7.16 11.30 19.72
N VAL A 43 -6.52 11.74 18.63
CA VAL A 43 -5.30 11.09 18.13
C VAL A 43 -4.16 11.32 19.14
N PRO A 44 -3.30 10.34 19.43
CA PRO A 44 -2.28 10.43 20.47
C PRO A 44 -1.08 11.29 20.03
N ILE A 45 -1.29 12.59 19.89
CA ILE A 45 -0.27 13.61 19.65
C ILE A 45 -0.06 14.40 20.95
N THR A 46 1.08 14.23 21.61
CA THR A 46 1.36 14.82 22.93
C THR A 46 1.94 16.24 22.84
N TRP A 47 2.40 16.66 21.67
CA TRP A 47 3.05 17.96 21.48
C TRP A 47 2.15 19.13 21.87
N PRO A 48 2.62 20.11 22.65
CA PRO A 48 1.91 21.36 22.85
C PRO A 48 1.89 22.18 21.55
N ARG A 49 0.89 23.07 21.41
CA ARG A 49 0.70 23.85 20.18
C ARG A 49 1.95 24.62 19.74
N ILE A 50 2.70 25.16 20.70
CA ILE A 50 3.92 25.93 20.42
C ILE A 50 4.97 25.12 19.65
N ASP A 51 4.96 23.79 19.73
CA ASP A 51 5.94 22.93 19.06
C ASP A 51 5.50 22.48 17.66
N PHE A 52 4.25 22.74 17.25
CA PHE A 52 3.76 22.39 15.91
C PHE A 52 3.06 23.54 15.16
N CYS A 53 2.95 24.74 15.75
CA CYS A 53 2.41 25.88 15.02
C CYS A 53 3.27 26.21 13.78
N SER A 54 2.68 26.91 12.83
CA SER A 54 3.36 27.29 11.59
C SER A 54 4.67 28.02 11.89
N GLY A 55 5.74 27.65 11.20
CA GLY A 55 7.08 28.16 11.43
C GLY A 55 7.86 27.49 12.56
N THR A 56 7.24 26.48 13.25
CA THR A 56 7.91 25.69 14.28
C THR A 56 7.89 24.23 13.90
N ASN A 57 9.07 23.59 13.86
CA ASN A 57 9.23 22.19 13.45
C ASN A 57 8.51 21.85 12.13
N ASP A 58 8.59 22.72 11.13
CA ASP A 58 8.03 22.43 9.80
C ASP A 58 8.82 21.32 9.10
N TYR A 59 10.12 21.25 9.36
CA TYR A 59 11.00 20.14 9.01
C TYR A 59 12.12 20.02 10.03
N ILE A 60 12.81 18.89 10.04
CA ILE A 60 14.01 18.65 10.85
C ILE A 60 15.02 17.85 10.05
N GLU A 61 16.30 18.22 10.16
CA GLU A 61 17.38 17.53 9.48
C GLU A 61 17.70 16.18 10.13
N VAL A 62 18.12 15.22 9.32
CA VAL A 62 18.62 13.92 9.76
C VAL A 62 20.13 13.92 9.56
N ARG A 63 20.91 13.81 10.67
CA ARG A 63 22.39 13.86 10.68
C ARG A 63 22.98 12.57 11.27
N PRO A 64 23.03 11.47 10.51
CA PRO A 64 23.52 10.18 11.01
C PRO A 64 24.95 10.22 11.53
N ALA A 65 25.77 11.17 11.06
CA ALA A 65 27.15 11.35 11.52
C ALA A 65 27.26 11.65 13.02
N MET A 66 26.20 12.16 13.65
CA MET A 66 26.18 12.45 15.11
C MET A 66 25.97 11.19 15.96
N LYS A 67 25.53 10.08 15.36
CA LYS A 67 25.21 8.84 16.09
C LYS A 67 26.34 8.35 16.97
N GLN A 68 27.56 8.32 16.42
CA GLN A 68 28.71 7.82 17.18
C GLN A 68 29.07 8.73 18.34
N GLN A 69 29.05 10.04 18.14
CA GLN A 69 29.32 11.03 19.21
C GLN A 69 28.32 10.88 20.36
N LEU A 70 27.05 10.68 20.03
CA LEU A 70 26.02 10.47 21.03
C LEU A 70 26.25 9.15 21.83
N LEU A 71 26.62 8.06 21.16
CA LEU A 71 26.94 6.79 21.81
C LEU A 71 28.18 6.92 22.71
N ASP A 72 29.20 7.65 22.29
CA ASP A 72 30.39 7.90 23.08
C ASP A 72 30.05 8.74 24.33
N PHE A 73 29.18 9.74 24.19
CA PHE A 73 28.69 10.52 25.32
C PHE A 73 27.91 9.66 26.33
N TYR A 74 27.06 8.74 25.90
CA TYR A 74 26.41 7.77 26.80
C TYR A 74 27.36 6.81 27.48
N ARG A 75 28.49 6.51 26.84
CA ARG A 75 29.53 5.62 27.43
C ARG A 75 30.37 6.34 28.47
N GLU A 76 30.81 7.57 28.17
CA GLU A 76 31.73 8.33 29.01
C GLU A 76 31.01 9.06 30.15
N TYR A 77 29.80 9.59 29.89
CA TYR A 77 29.01 10.39 30.84
C TYR A 77 27.57 9.88 30.95
N PRO A 78 27.37 8.64 31.45
CA PRO A 78 26.06 7.98 31.36
C PRO A 78 24.95 8.67 32.18
N LYS A 79 25.27 9.36 33.26
CA LYS A 79 24.28 10.09 34.06
C LYS A 79 23.81 11.38 33.38
N GLU A 80 24.77 12.14 32.88
CA GLU A 80 24.56 13.40 32.17
C GLU A 80 23.83 13.16 30.84
N ALA A 81 24.25 12.15 30.09
CA ALA A 81 23.62 11.77 28.83
C ALA A 81 22.16 11.34 29.00
N ARG A 82 21.86 10.54 30.03
CA ARG A 82 20.47 10.16 30.34
C ARG A 82 19.62 11.36 30.83
N ALA A 83 20.21 12.26 31.60
CA ALA A 83 19.53 13.48 32.02
C ALA A 83 19.20 14.39 30.82
N ALA A 84 20.09 14.46 29.83
CA ALA A 84 19.92 15.30 28.66
C ALA A 84 18.98 14.70 27.60
N PHE A 85 19.06 13.38 27.35
CA PHE A 85 18.44 12.73 26.19
C PHE A 85 17.59 11.49 26.53
N GLY A 86 17.40 11.17 27.83
CA GLY A 86 16.65 10.00 28.28
C GLY A 86 17.49 8.72 28.35
N ASP A 87 16.90 7.62 28.79
CA ASP A 87 17.62 6.35 28.98
C ASP A 87 17.95 5.65 27.66
N GLU A 88 17.11 5.83 26.64
CA GLU A 88 17.19 5.15 25.34
C GLU A 88 17.38 6.20 24.22
N PRO A 89 18.62 6.41 23.74
CA PRO A 89 18.98 7.56 22.91
C PRO A 89 18.26 7.62 21.57
N PHE A 90 17.89 6.48 21.01
CA PHE A 90 17.26 6.40 19.68
C PHE A 90 15.80 5.93 19.72
N GLU A 91 15.21 5.86 20.92
CA GLU A 91 13.77 5.65 21.09
C GLU A 91 13.03 6.85 20.51
N VAL A 92 12.02 6.60 19.67
CA VAL A 92 11.26 7.68 18.98
C VAL A 92 10.73 8.71 19.97
N LYS A 93 10.20 8.31 21.14
CA LYS A 93 9.70 9.25 22.17
C LYS A 93 10.78 10.20 22.66
N ASN A 94 12.01 9.70 22.86
CA ASN A 94 13.14 10.51 23.31
C ASN A 94 13.65 11.43 22.20
N ILE A 95 13.74 10.94 20.97
CA ILE A 95 14.07 11.77 19.82
C ILE A 95 13.07 12.92 19.68
N MET A 96 11.76 12.63 19.73
CA MET A 96 10.73 13.67 19.61
C MET A 96 10.80 14.68 20.76
N LYS A 97 11.11 14.23 21.97
CA LYS A 97 11.13 15.08 23.18
C LYS A 97 12.39 15.94 23.26
N TYR A 98 13.56 15.34 23.09
CA TYR A 98 14.82 15.99 23.46
C TYR A 98 15.58 16.59 22.26
N TRP A 99 15.29 16.10 21.03
CA TRP A 99 15.96 16.54 19.81
C TRP A 99 15.02 17.36 18.93
N VAL A 100 13.94 16.78 18.46
CA VAL A 100 13.00 17.47 17.55
C VAL A 100 12.39 18.72 18.18
N ARG A 101 12.07 18.68 19.48
CA ARG A 101 11.49 19.80 20.22
C ARG A 101 12.54 20.62 20.96
N SER A 102 13.82 20.41 20.70
CA SER A 102 14.89 21.22 21.30
C SER A 102 14.77 22.69 20.85
N LYS A 103 15.12 23.60 21.73
CA LYS A 103 15.25 25.02 21.46
C LYS A 103 16.71 25.43 21.17
N ASP A 104 17.63 24.49 21.33
CA ASP A 104 19.05 24.65 21.05
C ASP A 104 19.32 24.16 19.64
N ASN A 105 19.92 25.03 18.81
CA ASN A 105 20.24 24.73 17.41
C ASN A 105 21.18 23.54 17.22
N ASP A 106 22.05 23.27 18.17
CA ASP A 106 23.01 22.17 18.09
C ASP A 106 22.34 20.80 18.32
N THR A 107 21.23 20.79 19.04
CA THR A 107 20.46 19.59 19.33
C THR A 107 19.12 19.55 18.60
N HIS A 108 18.73 20.58 17.82
CA HIS A 108 17.54 20.57 16.98
C HIS A 108 17.77 19.81 15.68
N VAL A 109 17.95 18.50 15.78
CA VAL A 109 18.30 17.60 14.69
C VAL A 109 17.93 16.16 15.07
N ILE A 110 17.80 15.25 14.12
CA ILE A 110 17.73 13.81 14.39
C ILE A 110 19.14 13.22 14.23
N PRO A 111 19.77 12.75 15.32
CA PRO A 111 21.20 12.39 15.32
C PRO A 111 21.51 11.00 14.74
N THR A 112 20.54 10.36 14.06
CA THR A 112 20.66 9.00 13.54
C THR A 112 19.71 8.79 12.37
N ASP A 113 20.03 7.84 11.50
CA ASP A 113 19.13 7.34 10.46
C ASP A 113 18.33 6.09 10.90
N THR A 114 18.49 5.65 12.13
CA THR A 114 17.85 4.44 12.64
C THR A 114 17.22 4.72 14.00
N LEU A 115 15.92 4.74 14.05
CA LEU A 115 15.09 4.91 15.23
C LEU A 115 14.46 3.59 15.64
N TYR A 116 13.94 3.51 16.85
CA TYR A 116 13.15 2.36 17.29
C TYR A 116 12.03 2.76 18.24
N ILE A 117 11.05 1.87 18.35
CA ILE A 117 9.98 1.90 19.35
C ILE A 117 10.07 0.62 20.16
N THR A 118 10.23 0.75 21.47
CA THR A 118 10.17 -0.38 22.41
C THR A 118 8.74 -0.92 22.45
N ILE A 119 8.60 -2.25 22.36
CA ILE A 119 7.30 -2.89 22.19
C ILE A 119 6.75 -3.38 23.52
N ASP A 120 5.55 -2.90 23.87
CA ASP A 120 4.73 -3.52 24.89
C ASP A 120 4.11 -4.81 24.33
N LYS A 121 4.74 -5.95 24.65
CA LYS A 121 4.33 -7.26 24.13
C LYS A 121 2.93 -7.66 24.55
N GLU A 122 2.48 -7.24 25.73
CA GLU A 122 1.14 -7.53 26.21
C GLU A 122 0.07 -6.70 25.45
N ALA A 123 0.36 -5.44 25.17
CA ALA A 123 -0.51 -4.62 24.32
C ALA A 123 -0.63 -5.20 22.91
N VAL A 124 0.48 -5.65 22.33
CA VAL A 124 0.46 -6.33 21.01
C VAL A 124 -0.38 -7.60 21.05
N ARG A 125 -0.26 -8.44 22.07
CA ARG A 125 -1.10 -9.66 22.20
C ARG A 125 -2.59 -9.34 22.27
N ARG A 126 -2.96 -8.29 23.01
CA ARG A 126 -4.37 -7.86 23.14
C ARG A 126 -4.93 -7.19 21.88
N SER A 127 -4.08 -6.64 21.02
CA SER A 127 -4.47 -5.81 19.87
C SER A 127 -5.20 -6.55 18.75
N GLY A 128 -5.14 -7.88 18.73
CA GLY A 128 -5.68 -8.70 17.65
C GLY A 128 -4.95 -8.57 16.30
N MET A 129 -3.68 -8.10 16.29
CA MET A 129 -2.87 -7.98 15.07
C MET A 129 -2.05 -9.23 14.75
N MET A 130 -1.87 -10.14 15.70
CA MET A 130 -1.02 -11.31 15.54
C MET A 130 -1.62 -12.34 14.59
N MET A 131 -0.79 -12.86 13.73
CA MET A 131 -1.02 -14.08 12.95
C MET A 131 -0.27 -15.25 13.60
N ALA A 132 -0.61 -16.48 13.24
CA ALA A 132 -0.08 -17.68 13.90
C ALA A 132 1.45 -17.83 13.82
N SER A 133 2.08 -17.23 12.81
CA SER A 133 3.54 -17.27 12.60
C SER A 133 4.29 -16.13 13.28
N ASP A 134 3.61 -15.16 13.90
CA ASP A 134 4.24 -13.94 14.38
C ASP A 134 4.99 -14.14 15.70
N THR A 135 6.19 -13.60 15.73
CA THR A 135 6.98 -13.46 16.97
C THR A 135 7.12 -12.00 17.32
N ILE A 136 6.71 -11.60 18.52
CA ILE A 136 6.74 -10.19 18.94
C ILE A 136 8.19 -9.78 19.22
N PRO A 137 8.74 -8.80 18.47
CA PRO A 137 10.09 -8.29 18.71
C PRO A 137 10.12 -7.44 20.00
N ASP A 138 11.31 -7.23 20.54
CA ASP A 138 11.50 -6.28 21.64
C ASP A 138 11.41 -4.84 21.19
N ARG A 139 11.78 -4.58 19.94
CA ARG A 139 11.80 -3.24 19.33
C ARG A 139 11.33 -3.29 17.89
N MET A 140 10.56 -2.28 17.48
CA MET A 140 10.28 -1.97 16.07
C MET A 140 11.33 -0.99 15.58
N VAL A 141 12.08 -1.36 14.56
CA VAL A 141 13.11 -0.49 13.96
C VAL A 141 12.49 0.32 12.83
N ILE A 142 12.80 1.63 12.82
CA ILE A 142 12.35 2.59 11.80
C ILE A 142 13.59 3.17 11.13
N SER A 143 13.73 2.94 9.83
CA SER A 143 14.85 3.45 9.04
C SER A 143 14.50 4.79 8.42
N LEU A 144 15.36 5.78 8.63
CA LEU A 144 15.36 7.07 7.93
C LEU A 144 16.44 7.10 6.84
N ALA A 145 17.03 5.96 6.48
CA ALA A 145 18.07 5.87 5.46
C ALA A 145 17.63 6.55 4.14
N GLY A 146 18.53 7.35 3.57
CA GLY A 146 18.27 8.13 2.37
C GLY A 146 17.51 9.45 2.58
N LYS A 147 16.96 9.70 3.76
CA LYS A 147 16.29 10.98 4.09
C LYS A 147 17.30 11.96 4.66
N ARG A 148 17.36 13.16 4.06
CA ARG A 148 18.16 14.29 4.59
C ARG A 148 17.40 15.10 5.63
N ALA A 149 16.08 15.07 5.54
CA ALA A 149 15.16 15.70 6.49
C ALA A 149 13.84 14.94 6.51
N ILE A 150 13.07 15.11 7.57
CA ILE A 150 11.67 14.73 7.64
C ILE A 150 10.80 15.95 7.93
N TYR A 151 9.57 15.94 7.45
CA TYR A 151 8.65 17.05 7.54
C TYR A 151 7.67 16.87 8.71
N LYS A 152 6.91 17.92 9.02
CA LYS A 152 5.96 17.94 10.13
C LYS A 152 4.96 16.78 10.10
N ASN A 153 4.42 16.43 8.93
CA ASN A 153 3.53 15.28 8.77
C ASN A 153 4.20 13.95 9.14
N ASP A 154 5.48 13.79 8.77
CA ASP A 154 6.27 12.60 9.11
C ASP A 154 6.51 12.50 10.61
N MET A 155 6.86 13.65 11.23
CA MET A 155 7.05 13.73 12.69
C MET A 155 5.75 13.42 13.44
N MET A 156 4.60 13.92 12.97
CA MET A 156 3.30 13.61 13.56
C MET A 156 2.95 12.13 13.42
N MET A 157 3.28 11.50 12.28
CA MET A 157 3.08 10.06 12.08
C MET A 157 3.94 9.24 13.04
N LEU A 158 5.22 9.60 13.21
CA LEU A 158 6.12 8.95 14.18
C LEU A 158 5.64 9.15 15.62
N GLU A 159 5.17 10.35 15.97
CA GLU A 159 4.58 10.64 17.28
C GLU A 159 3.35 9.77 17.55
N MET A 160 2.39 9.72 16.61
CA MET A 160 1.22 8.86 16.73
C MET A 160 1.60 7.38 16.91
N LEU A 161 2.55 6.90 16.15
CA LEU A 161 3.03 5.51 16.22
C LEU A 161 3.71 5.21 17.55
N ALA A 162 4.55 6.13 18.05
CA ALA A 162 5.22 5.98 19.32
C ALA A 162 4.26 6.04 20.53
N GLN A 163 3.19 6.83 20.43
CA GLN A 163 2.25 7.03 21.54
C GLN A 163 1.05 6.08 21.54
N CYS A 164 0.75 5.38 20.43
CA CYS A 164 -0.43 4.52 20.31
C CYS A 164 -0.39 3.28 21.21
N ASN A 165 0.78 2.88 21.67
CA ASN A 165 1.03 1.68 22.49
C ASN A 165 0.33 0.40 21.96
N TRP A 166 0.08 0.33 20.64
CA TRP A 166 -0.61 -0.79 19.96
C TRP A 166 -2.05 -1.04 20.39
N GLU A 167 -2.59 -0.25 21.32
CA GLU A 167 -3.96 -0.36 21.81
C GLU A 167 -4.97 0.14 20.79
N ARG A 168 -4.61 1.19 20.04
CA ARG A 168 -5.40 1.71 18.93
C ARG A 168 -4.72 1.39 17.61
N PRO A 169 -5.39 0.64 16.71
CA PRO A 169 -4.77 0.25 15.44
C PRO A 169 -4.56 1.47 14.52
N LEU A 170 -3.39 1.52 13.90
CA LEU A 170 -3.05 2.49 12.86
C LEU A 170 -3.06 1.80 11.51
N TYR A 171 -3.71 2.44 10.54
CA TYR A 171 -3.82 1.94 9.18
C TYR A 171 -3.37 2.98 8.16
N VAL A 172 -2.77 2.51 7.07
CA VAL A 172 -2.49 3.29 5.86
C VAL A 172 -3.36 2.75 4.75
N ALA A 173 -4.12 3.62 4.06
CA ALA A 173 -4.95 3.19 2.94
C ALA A 173 -4.06 2.71 1.77
N THR A 174 -4.49 1.67 1.04
CA THR A 174 -3.74 1.13 -0.11
C THR A 174 -3.57 2.14 -1.25
N THR A 175 -4.30 3.24 -1.23
CA THR A 175 -4.19 4.35 -2.19
C THR A 175 -3.16 5.41 -1.82
N VAL A 176 -2.52 5.31 -0.65
CA VAL A 176 -1.40 6.18 -0.26
C VAL A 176 -0.15 5.73 -1.02
N GLY A 177 0.55 6.67 -1.66
CA GLY A 177 1.79 6.38 -2.37
C GLY A 177 2.92 5.96 -1.42
N SER A 178 3.77 5.04 -1.86
CA SER A 178 4.87 4.48 -1.08
C SER A 178 5.86 5.52 -0.53
N ASP A 179 6.00 6.65 -1.22
CA ASP A 179 6.87 7.77 -0.80
C ASP A 179 6.46 8.36 0.56
N ASN A 180 5.19 8.16 0.94
CA ASN A 180 4.64 8.62 2.22
C ASN A 180 4.69 7.55 3.33
N TYR A 181 5.34 6.40 3.11
CA TYR A 181 5.35 5.31 4.09
C TYR A 181 6.41 5.45 5.17
N MET A 182 7.28 6.45 5.11
CA MET A 182 8.41 6.60 6.06
C MET A 182 9.27 5.34 6.21
N ASN A 183 9.45 4.60 5.10
CA ASN A 183 10.11 3.29 5.07
C ASN A 183 9.45 2.20 5.96
N LEU A 184 8.19 2.42 6.41
CA LEU A 184 7.44 1.47 7.24
C LEU A 184 6.79 0.33 6.44
N GLY A 185 6.97 0.29 5.11
CA GLY A 185 6.35 -0.73 4.25
C GLY A 185 6.61 -2.17 4.68
N ASP A 186 7.77 -2.42 5.29
CA ASP A 186 8.16 -3.74 5.82
C ASP A 186 7.45 -4.11 7.14
N ASN A 187 6.66 -3.20 7.68
CA ASN A 187 5.84 -3.38 8.88
C ASN A 187 4.33 -3.39 8.55
N PHE A 188 3.97 -3.47 7.28
CA PHE A 188 2.59 -3.41 6.83
C PHE A 188 2.00 -4.81 6.64
N VAL A 189 0.83 -5.03 7.23
CA VAL A 189 -0.01 -6.22 6.98
C VAL A 189 -1.31 -5.76 6.35
N GLN A 190 -1.61 -6.26 5.17
CA GLN A 190 -2.85 -5.93 4.46
C GLN A 190 -4.04 -6.64 5.09
N GLU A 191 -5.07 -5.88 5.49
CA GLU A 191 -6.31 -6.40 6.09
C GLU A 191 -7.56 -6.04 5.25
N GLY A 192 -7.38 -5.71 3.98
CA GLY A 192 -8.40 -5.28 3.03
C GLY A 192 -7.87 -4.17 2.12
N LEU A 193 -8.57 -3.03 2.07
CA LEU A 193 -8.11 -1.83 1.36
C LEU A 193 -7.27 -0.90 2.25
N ALA A 194 -6.69 -1.47 3.30
CA ALA A 194 -5.77 -0.77 4.17
C ALA A 194 -4.68 -1.72 4.68
N TYR A 195 -3.51 -1.16 4.92
CA TYR A 195 -2.39 -1.80 5.58
C TYR A 195 -2.42 -1.44 7.07
N ARG A 196 -2.46 -2.42 7.93
CA ARG A 196 -2.22 -2.21 9.36
C ARG A 196 -0.74 -2.06 9.61
N ILE A 197 -0.35 -1.03 10.36
CA ILE A 197 1.02 -0.89 10.84
C ILE A 197 1.21 -1.84 12.03
N THR A 198 2.23 -2.69 11.95
CA THR A 198 2.55 -3.69 12.98
C THR A 198 4.01 -3.58 13.40
N PRO A 199 4.39 -4.11 14.57
CA PRO A 199 5.80 -4.15 14.97
C PRO A 199 6.62 -5.24 14.25
N PHE A 200 5.96 -6.09 13.46
CA PHE A 200 6.58 -7.24 12.79
C PHE A 200 7.29 -6.82 11.50
N ASN A 201 8.45 -7.45 11.24
CA ASN A 201 9.10 -7.32 9.93
C ASN A 201 8.49 -8.35 8.97
N THR A 202 7.65 -7.88 8.06
CA THR A 202 6.93 -8.73 7.10
C THR A 202 7.82 -9.28 5.97
N LYS A 203 9.09 -8.86 5.88
CA LYS A 203 10.09 -9.44 4.99
C LYS A 203 10.93 -10.53 5.64
N ALA A 204 10.77 -10.77 6.94
CA ALA A 204 11.47 -11.85 7.60
C ALA A 204 11.05 -13.22 7.02
N PRO A 205 11.94 -14.22 7.00
CA PRO A 205 11.60 -15.55 6.50
C PRO A 205 10.38 -16.13 7.22
N GLY A 206 9.36 -16.55 6.43
CA GLY A 206 8.10 -17.09 6.95
C GLY A 206 7.08 -16.06 7.44
N ALA A 207 7.43 -14.78 7.48
CA ALA A 207 6.49 -13.72 7.84
C ALA A 207 5.47 -13.48 6.71
N LYS A 208 4.29 -13.00 7.09
CA LYS A 208 3.20 -12.68 6.15
C LYS A 208 2.91 -11.18 6.17
N ASN A 209 2.64 -10.62 5.01
CA ASN A 209 2.21 -9.23 4.81
C ASN A 209 0.73 -9.10 4.41
N PHE A 210 -0.02 -10.21 4.49
CA PHE A 210 -1.43 -10.30 4.11
C PHE A 210 -2.17 -11.21 5.10
N ASP A 211 -3.19 -10.68 5.77
CA ASP A 211 -4.04 -11.44 6.69
C ASP A 211 -5.20 -12.06 5.92
N THR A 212 -4.98 -13.25 5.38
CA THR A 212 -5.93 -13.94 4.50
C THR A 212 -7.31 -14.12 5.14
N GLU A 213 -7.38 -14.51 6.41
CA GLU A 213 -8.65 -14.74 7.09
C GLU A 213 -9.43 -13.45 7.35
N LYS A 214 -8.76 -12.37 7.78
CA LYS A 214 -9.42 -11.06 7.94
C LYS A 214 -9.89 -10.50 6.61
N VAL A 215 -9.04 -10.54 5.58
CA VAL A 215 -9.42 -10.06 4.25
C VAL A 215 -10.59 -10.86 3.71
N TYR A 216 -10.56 -12.19 3.84
CA TYR A 216 -11.68 -13.05 3.44
C TYR A 216 -12.97 -12.67 4.16
N ASN A 217 -12.93 -12.55 5.48
CA ASN A 217 -14.12 -12.18 6.26
C ASN A 217 -14.64 -10.78 5.88
N ASN A 218 -13.75 -9.80 5.72
CA ASN A 218 -14.11 -8.44 5.34
C ASN A 218 -14.77 -8.40 3.95
N VAL A 219 -14.15 -9.00 2.95
CA VAL A 219 -14.62 -9.02 1.57
C VAL A 219 -15.93 -9.81 1.44
N MET A 220 -16.03 -10.97 2.09
CA MET A 220 -17.19 -11.83 1.93
C MET A 220 -18.41 -11.36 2.72
N ASN A 221 -18.21 -10.73 3.90
CA ASN A 221 -19.30 -10.48 4.84
C ASN A 221 -19.55 -9.01 5.17
N ARG A 222 -18.54 -8.13 5.01
CA ARG A 222 -18.63 -6.73 5.48
C ARG A 222 -18.62 -5.70 4.37
N PHE A 223 -17.93 -5.95 3.24
CA PHE A 223 -17.88 -5.01 2.14
C PHE A 223 -19.26 -4.80 1.54
N LYS A 224 -19.59 -3.54 1.27
CA LYS A 224 -20.79 -3.11 0.55
C LYS A 224 -20.39 -2.60 -0.83
N TRP A 225 -21.15 -2.97 -1.85
CA TRP A 225 -20.75 -2.80 -3.24
C TRP A 225 -21.55 -1.73 -3.98
N GLY A 226 -22.39 -0.98 -3.25
CA GLY A 226 -23.09 0.20 -3.78
C GLY A 226 -24.01 -0.06 -4.99
N GLY A 227 -24.37 -1.34 -5.24
CA GLY A 227 -25.21 -1.69 -6.39
C GLY A 227 -24.44 -1.75 -7.72
N LEU A 228 -23.10 -1.91 -7.69
CA LEU A 228 -22.25 -2.05 -8.90
C LEU A 228 -22.64 -3.24 -9.78
N ASP A 229 -23.43 -4.17 -9.28
CA ASP A 229 -24.01 -5.32 -10.00
C ASP A 229 -25.26 -4.98 -10.81
N LYS A 230 -25.81 -3.76 -10.69
CA LYS A 230 -26.98 -3.33 -11.47
C LYS A 230 -26.57 -2.95 -12.90
N PRO A 231 -27.25 -3.42 -13.93
CA PRO A 231 -26.92 -3.04 -15.31
C PRO A 231 -27.24 -1.57 -15.60
N GLY A 232 -26.52 -0.98 -16.56
CA GLY A 232 -26.77 0.37 -17.06
C GLY A 232 -26.25 1.49 -16.18
N LEU A 233 -25.33 1.21 -15.26
CA LEU A 233 -24.69 2.25 -14.46
C LEU A 233 -23.67 3.03 -15.29
N TYR A 234 -23.68 4.35 -15.15
CA TYR A 234 -22.56 5.18 -15.55
C TYR A 234 -21.52 5.19 -14.41
N ILE A 235 -20.32 4.77 -14.71
CA ILE A 235 -19.19 4.76 -13.79
C ILE A 235 -18.11 5.67 -14.38
N ASP A 236 -17.82 6.79 -13.71
CA ASP A 236 -16.74 7.69 -14.13
C ASP A 236 -15.35 7.04 -13.95
N GLU A 237 -14.34 7.67 -14.54
CA GLU A 237 -12.97 7.13 -14.53
C GLU A 237 -12.41 6.93 -13.11
N THR A 238 -12.70 7.83 -12.19
CA THR A 238 -12.20 7.76 -10.80
C THR A 238 -12.81 6.58 -10.06
N VAL A 239 -14.12 6.42 -10.15
CA VAL A 239 -14.83 5.28 -9.57
C VAL A 239 -14.42 3.97 -10.26
N MET A 240 -14.21 3.99 -11.58
CA MET A 240 -13.72 2.82 -12.32
C MET A 240 -12.35 2.34 -11.79
N ARG A 241 -11.42 3.26 -11.53
CA ARG A 241 -10.12 2.92 -10.90
C ARG A 241 -10.30 2.29 -9.52
N MET A 242 -11.27 2.76 -8.74
CA MET A 242 -11.58 2.12 -7.45
C MET A 242 -12.17 0.72 -7.64
N CYS A 243 -13.01 0.50 -8.64
CA CYS A 243 -13.50 -0.83 -8.99
C CYS A 243 -12.34 -1.78 -9.37
N TYR A 244 -11.35 -1.29 -10.09
CA TYR A 244 -10.14 -2.06 -10.41
C TYR A 244 -9.36 -2.43 -9.14
N THR A 245 -9.15 -1.47 -8.23
CA THR A 245 -8.49 -1.73 -6.93
C THR A 245 -9.21 -2.83 -6.14
N HIS A 246 -10.54 -2.83 -6.13
CA HIS A 246 -11.31 -3.87 -5.47
C HIS A 246 -11.17 -5.23 -6.17
N ARG A 247 -11.16 -5.27 -7.50
CA ARG A 247 -10.96 -6.52 -8.25
C ARG A 247 -9.55 -7.08 -8.03
N HIS A 248 -8.51 -6.22 -8.00
CA HIS A 248 -7.16 -6.64 -7.64
C HIS A 248 -7.11 -7.25 -6.24
N LEU A 249 -7.75 -6.64 -5.24
CA LEU A 249 -7.83 -7.21 -3.89
C LEU A 249 -8.48 -8.61 -3.89
N LEU A 250 -9.59 -8.78 -4.63
CA LEU A 250 -10.28 -10.07 -4.74
C LEU A 250 -9.40 -11.13 -5.43
N ALA A 251 -8.69 -10.76 -6.49
CA ALA A 251 -7.75 -11.65 -7.17
C ALA A 251 -6.56 -12.02 -6.27
N GLN A 252 -5.99 -11.05 -5.57
CA GLN A 252 -4.90 -11.27 -4.61
C GLN A 252 -5.33 -12.19 -3.47
N LEU A 253 -6.51 -11.99 -2.91
CA LEU A 253 -7.08 -12.88 -1.89
C LEU A 253 -7.24 -14.31 -2.41
N ALA A 254 -7.76 -14.47 -3.64
CA ALA A 254 -7.88 -15.79 -4.25
C ALA A 254 -6.52 -16.47 -4.41
N MET A 255 -5.49 -15.75 -4.84
CA MET A 255 -4.13 -16.26 -4.97
C MET A 255 -3.53 -16.68 -3.61
N GLN A 256 -3.74 -15.90 -2.55
CA GLN A 256 -3.29 -16.26 -1.20
C GLN A 256 -4.01 -17.52 -0.68
N LEU A 257 -5.32 -17.60 -0.89
CA LEU A 257 -6.08 -18.80 -0.52
C LEU A 257 -5.61 -20.05 -1.27
N ILE A 258 -5.25 -19.92 -2.55
CA ILE A 258 -4.67 -21.02 -3.34
C ILE A 258 -3.32 -21.43 -2.77
N ALA A 259 -2.45 -20.49 -2.46
CA ALA A 259 -1.14 -20.75 -1.85
C ALA A 259 -1.26 -21.45 -0.48
N GLU A 260 -2.35 -21.21 0.24
CA GLU A 260 -2.69 -21.87 1.51
C GLU A 260 -3.49 -23.20 1.32
N GLY A 261 -3.69 -23.67 0.08
CA GLY A 261 -4.44 -24.90 -0.21
C GLY A 261 -5.97 -24.78 -0.06
N GLN A 262 -6.51 -23.57 0.10
CA GLN A 262 -7.92 -23.29 0.35
C GLN A 262 -8.71 -23.03 -0.97
N ASN A 263 -8.56 -23.92 -1.97
CA ASN A 263 -9.09 -23.73 -3.33
C ASN A 263 -10.61 -23.46 -3.37
N ALA A 264 -11.39 -24.12 -2.49
CA ALA A 264 -12.84 -23.90 -2.42
C ALA A 264 -13.21 -22.48 -1.97
N LYS A 265 -12.45 -21.89 -1.02
CA LYS A 265 -12.63 -20.48 -0.64
C LYS A 265 -12.20 -19.55 -1.77
N ALA A 266 -11.09 -19.85 -2.46
CA ALA A 266 -10.61 -19.08 -3.60
C ALA A 266 -11.68 -19.01 -4.71
N GLU A 267 -12.32 -20.13 -5.06
CA GLU A 267 -13.42 -20.13 -6.04
C GLU A 267 -14.58 -19.25 -5.58
N LYS A 268 -14.98 -19.30 -4.31
CA LYS A 268 -16.05 -18.44 -3.77
C LYS A 268 -15.73 -16.96 -3.92
N VAL A 269 -14.47 -16.57 -3.67
CA VAL A 269 -14.00 -15.18 -3.84
C VAL A 269 -14.06 -14.76 -5.29
N LEU A 270 -13.59 -15.59 -6.22
CA LEU A 270 -13.61 -15.31 -7.66
C LEU A 270 -15.03 -15.17 -8.19
N ARG A 271 -15.96 -16.09 -7.81
CA ARG A 271 -17.37 -15.98 -8.16
C ARG A 271 -18.02 -14.73 -7.59
N LYS A 272 -17.64 -14.33 -6.36
CA LYS A 272 -18.11 -13.06 -5.79
C LYS A 272 -17.58 -11.87 -6.59
N ALA A 273 -16.31 -11.88 -7.00
CA ALA A 273 -15.74 -10.81 -7.81
C ALA A 273 -16.53 -10.59 -9.12
N GLU A 274 -16.87 -11.65 -9.83
CA GLU A 274 -17.69 -11.56 -11.06
C GLU A 274 -19.10 -11.04 -10.78
N LYS A 275 -19.68 -11.44 -9.64
CA LYS A 275 -21.03 -11.02 -9.26
C LYS A 275 -21.10 -9.53 -8.92
N VAL A 276 -20.15 -9.05 -8.10
CA VAL A 276 -20.21 -7.67 -7.54
C VAL A 276 -19.54 -6.63 -8.42
N LEU A 277 -18.65 -7.05 -9.33
CA LEU A 277 -17.96 -6.23 -10.31
C LEU A 277 -18.10 -6.88 -11.72
N PRO A 278 -19.33 -6.98 -12.23
CA PRO A 278 -19.58 -7.66 -13.50
C PRO A 278 -18.91 -6.94 -14.67
N GLU A 279 -18.58 -7.72 -15.70
CA GLU A 279 -17.89 -7.21 -16.90
C GLU A 279 -18.65 -6.07 -17.61
N TYR A 280 -19.97 -6.11 -17.62
CA TYR A 280 -20.78 -5.10 -18.30
C TYR A 280 -20.71 -3.71 -17.65
N ASN A 281 -20.34 -3.61 -16.37
CA ASN A 281 -20.12 -2.34 -15.68
C ASN A 281 -18.62 -2.05 -15.47
N VAL A 282 -17.83 -3.10 -15.23
CA VAL A 282 -16.38 -3.00 -14.97
C VAL A 282 -15.65 -3.91 -15.95
N PRO A 283 -15.28 -3.43 -17.15
CA PRO A 283 -14.70 -4.25 -18.21
C PRO A 283 -13.44 -5.02 -17.80
N TYR A 284 -13.23 -6.16 -18.46
CA TYR A 284 -12.03 -6.95 -18.30
C TYR A 284 -10.91 -6.40 -19.19
N THR A 285 -10.09 -5.54 -18.61
CA THR A 285 -8.84 -5.06 -19.20
C THR A 285 -7.66 -5.59 -18.37
N PHE A 286 -6.44 -5.41 -18.85
CA PHE A 286 -5.26 -5.81 -18.08
C PHE A 286 -5.17 -5.04 -16.75
N MET A 287 -5.44 -3.74 -16.76
CA MET A 287 -5.39 -2.88 -15.59
C MET A 287 -6.50 -3.14 -14.57
N SER A 288 -7.51 -3.92 -14.95
CA SER A 288 -8.68 -4.16 -14.09
C SER A 288 -8.50 -5.30 -13.09
N GLY A 289 -7.35 -5.98 -13.02
CA GLY A 289 -7.13 -7.19 -12.21
C GLY A 289 -7.74 -8.47 -12.81
N ALA A 290 -8.30 -8.39 -14.03
CA ALA A 290 -8.94 -9.54 -14.68
C ALA A 290 -7.94 -10.65 -15.04
N ALA A 291 -6.72 -10.30 -15.45
CA ALA A 291 -5.67 -11.26 -15.76
C ALA A 291 -5.28 -12.10 -14.52
N ASP A 292 -5.20 -11.47 -13.34
CA ASP A 292 -4.89 -12.16 -12.08
C ASP A 292 -6.06 -13.06 -11.63
N MET A 293 -7.31 -12.64 -11.84
CA MET A 293 -8.47 -13.50 -11.63
C MET A 293 -8.42 -14.73 -12.54
N ALA A 294 -8.08 -14.55 -13.81
CA ALA A 294 -7.96 -15.65 -14.76
C ALA A 294 -6.84 -16.62 -14.36
N ARG A 295 -5.70 -16.10 -13.90
CA ARG A 295 -4.61 -16.91 -13.35
C ARG A 295 -5.07 -17.73 -12.16
N ALA A 296 -5.80 -17.12 -11.22
CA ALA A 296 -6.35 -17.84 -10.07
C ALA A 296 -7.34 -18.93 -10.49
N TYR A 297 -8.24 -18.65 -11.45
CA TYR A 297 -9.13 -19.70 -12.00
C TYR A 297 -8.36 -20.84 -12.66
N ALA A 298 -7.31 -20.54 -13.42
CA ALA A 298 -6.48 -21.58 -14.05
C ALA A 298 -5.83 -22.51 -13.01
N LEU A 299 -5.28 -21.93 -11.93
CA LEU A 299 -4.63 -22.66 -10.86
C LEU A 299 -5.58 -23.61 -10.09
N ILE A 300 -6.85 -23.26 -9.95
CA ILE A 300 -7.85 -24.16 -9.33
C ILE A 300 -8.55 -25.07 -10.35
N GLY A 301 -8.04 -25.18 -11.59
CA GLY A 301 -8.55 -26.07 -12.63
C GLY A 301 -9.79 -25.56 -13.36
N LYS A 302 -10.25 -24.34 -13.13
CA LYS A 302 -11.42 -23.72 -13.80
C LYS A 302 -11.01 -23.10 -15.14
N LYS A 303 -10.48 -23.93 -16.04
CA LYS A 303 -9.89 -23.53 -17.31
C LYS A 303 -10.85 -22.74 -18.23
N ALA A 304 -12.13 -23.11 -18.24
CA ALA A 304 -13.13 -22.41 -19.06
C ALA A 304 -13.38 -20.96 -18.59
N ASP A 305 -13.45 -20.74 -17.27
CA ASP A 305 -13.58 -19.38 -16.69
C ASP A 305 -12.34 -18.55 -16.96
N ALA A 306 -11.14 -19.13 -16.77
CA ALA A 306 -9.88 -18.47 -17.10
C ALA A 306 -9.81 -18.08 -18.58
N ALA A 307 -10.12 -19.00 -19.50
CA ALA A 307 -10.10 -18.75 -20.94
C ALA A 307 -11.08 -17.65 -21.34
N ARG A 308 -12.27 -17.63 -20.80
CA ARG A 308 -13.29 -16.61 -21.06
C ARG A 308 -12.76 -15.20 -20.71
N ILE A 309 -12.16 -15.04 -19.53
CA ILE A 309 -11.60 -13.75 -19.08
C ILE A 309 -10.39 -13.39 -19.94
N LEU A 310 -9.44 -14.33 -20.15
CA LEU A 310 -8.23 -14.08 -20.93
C LEU A 310 -8.54 -13.68 -22.38
N ASN A 311 -9.59 -14.25 -22.99
CA ASN A 311 -10.01 -13.87 -24.34
C ASN A 311 -10.45 -12.39 -24.42
N LYS A 312 -11.12 -11.89 -23.38
CA LYS A 312 -11.54 -10.48 -23.31
C LYS A 312 -10.36 -9.55 -23.14
N VAL A 313 -9.45 -9.85 -22.19
CA VAL A 313 -8.25 -9.03 -21.97
C VAL A 313 -7.31 -9.07 -23.18
N TRP A 314 -7.22 -10.22 -23.87
CA TRP A 314 -6.48 -10.35 -25.11
C TRP A 314 -7.05 -9.49 -26.21
N ALA A 315 -8.37 -9.53 -26.42
CA ALA A 315 -9.03 -8.75 -27.45
C ALA A 315 -8.86 -7.24 -27.25
N ASP A 316 -8.97 -6.80 -25.99
CA ASP A 316 -8.72 -5.41 -25.58
C ASP A 316 -7.29 -4.97 -25.92
N ALA A 317 -6.29 -5.67 -25.42
CA ALA A 317 -4.89 -5.35 -25.66
C ALA A 317 -4.52 -5.40 -27.15
N LYS A 318 -5.02 -6.40 -27.88
CA LYS A 318 -4.77 -6.53 -29.33
C LYS A 318 -5.39 -5.36 -30.11
N SER A 319 -6.58 -4.93 -29.74
CA SER A 319 -7.25 -3.77 -30.36
C SER A 319 -6.40 -2.51 -30.26
N TYR A 320 -5.84 -2.24 -29.08
CA TYR A 320 -4.93 -1.11 -28.87
C TYR A 320 -3.60 -1.30 -29.62
N ALA A 321 -3.02 -2.50 -29.63
CA ALA A 321 -1.79 -2.77 -30.38
C ALA A 321 -2.00 -2.53 -31.88
N ASP A 322 -3.08 -3.05 -32.46
CA ASP A 322 -3.44 -2.84 -33.85
C ASP A 322 -3.64 -1.35 -34.17
N TYR A 323 -4.32 -0.60 -33.27
CA TYR A 323 -4.53 0.84 -33.44
C TYR A 323 -3.19 1.61 -33.45
N TYR A 324 -2.32 1.42 -32.47
CA TYR A 324 -1.07 2.14 -32.42
C TYR A 324 -0.12 1.76 -33.57
N LEU A 325 -0.13 0.50 -34.02
CA LEU A 325 0.65 0.05 -35.17
C LEU A 325 0.16 0.60 -36.51
N GLN A 326 -1.07 1.09 -36.62
CA GLN A 326 -1.56 1.78 -37.83
C GLN A 326 -1.04 3.22 -37.93
N LEU A 327 -0.65 3.84 -36.83
CA LEU A 327 -0.13 5.19 -36.83
C LEU A 327 1.16 5.30 -37.66
N THR A 328 1.43 6.50 -38.20
CA THR A 328 2.60 6.77 -39.04
C THR A 328 3.30 8.06 -38.62
N GLY A 329 4.55 8.24 -39.06
CA GLY A 329 5.34 9.44 -38.79
C GLY A 329 5.47 9.77 -37.31
N SER A 330 5.31 11.05 -36.95
CA SER A 330 5.46 11.51 -35.56
C SER A 330 4.46 10.88 -34.59
N ARG A 331 3.24 10.55 -35.04
CA ARG A 331 2.24 9.90 -34.20
C ARG A 331 2.70 8.50 -33.78
N PHE A 332 3.27 7.72 -34.68
CA PHE A 332 3.85 6.43 -34.35
C PHE A 332 5.03 6.58 -33.38
N MET A 333 5.94 7.53 -33.67
CA MET A 333 7.10 7.77 -32.79
C MET A 333 6.70 8.10 -31.36
N MET A 334 5.63 8.89 -31.17
CA MET A 334 5.12 9.24 -29.83
C MET A 334 4.40 8.07 -29.13
N SER A 335 3.93 7.08 -29.89
CA SER A 335 3.15 5.93 -29.37
C SER A 335 3.97 4.65 -29.20
N GLN A 336 5.29 4.68 -29.37
CA GLN A 336 6.13 3.49 -29.27
C GLN A 336 5.99 2.77 -27.92
N ASN A 337 6.01 3.51 -26.82
CA ASN A 337 5.81 2.95 -25.48
C ASN A 337 4.42 2.33 -25.30
N ASP A 338 3.39 2.89 -25.93
CA ASP A 338 2.05 2.31 -25.90
C ASP A 338 2.00 0.98 -26.66
N VAL A 339 2.65 0.89 -27.82
CA VAL A 339 2.78 -0.38 -28.56
C VAL A 339 3.48 -1.43 -27.68
N LEU A 340 4.65 -1.10 -27.14
CA LEU A 340 5.43 -2.03 -26.31
C LEU A 340 4.64 -2.48 -25.08
N ARG A 341 3.92 -1.57 -24.44
CA ARG A 341 3.00 -1.91 -23.34
C ARG A 341 1.96 -2.94 -23.76
N GLN A 342 1.30 -2.74 -24.91
CA GLN A 342 0.28 -3.70 -25.36
C GLN A 342 0.91 -5.07 -25.72
N LEU A 343 2.06 -5.09 -26.35
CA LEU A 343 2.78 -6.33 -26.64
C LEU A 343 3.19 -7.07 -25.37
N TYR A 344 3.67 -6.35 -24.34
CA TYR A 344 3.96 -6.93 -23.02
C TYR A 344 2.70 -7.53 -22.36
N ILE A 345 1.58 -6.81 -22.41
CA ILE A 345 0.29 -7.31 -21.91
C ILE A 345 -0.11 -8.59 -22.64
N MET A 346 -0.04 -8.58 -23.97
CA MET A 346 -0.38 -9.74 -24.79
C MET A 346 0.54 -10.93 -24.48
N GLN A 347 1.86 -10.71 -24.29
CA GLN A 347 2.80 -11.73 -23.86
C GLN A 347 2.38 -12.35 -22.53
N ASN A 348 2.10 -11.52 -21.52
CA ASN A 348 1.66 -11.98 -20.18
C ASN A 348 0.37 -12.83 -20.26
N ILE A 349 -0.59 -12.42 -21.10
CA ILE A 349 -1.82 -13.17 -21.31
C ILE A 349 -1.54 -14.51 -22.00
N ALA A 350 -0.63 -14.56 -22.97
CA ALA A 350 -0.23 -15.80 -23.60
C ALA A 350 0.40 -16.78 -22.60
N ASP A 351 1.25 -16.28 -21.71
CA ASP A 351 1.88 -17.07 -20.65
C ASP A 351 0.86 -17.66 -19.66
N ILE A 352 -0.14 -16.86 -19.23
CA ILE A 352 -1.22 -17.37 -18.39
C ILE A 352 -2.05 -18.40 -19.14
N THR A 353 -2.26 -18.21 -20.45
CA THR A 353 -3.04 -19.13 -21.29
C THR A 353 -2.41 -20.51 -21.35
N GLN A 354 -1.09 -20.65 -21.19
CA GLN A 354 -0.41 -21.95 -21.16
C GLN A 354 -1.00 -22.93 -20.12
N ALA A 355 -1.40 -22.43 -18.96
CA ALA A 355 -2.03 -23.25 -17.93
C ALA A 355 -3.42 -23.79 -18.32
N CYS A 356 -4.06 -23.18 -19.34
CA CYS A 356 -5.41 -23.56 -19.80
C CYS A 356 -5.37 -24.32 -21.11
N ASP A 357 -4.64 -23.78 -22.10
CA ASP A 357 -4.59 -24.27 -23.49
C ASP A 357 -3.24 -23.94 -24.14
N HIS A 358 -2.35 -24.92 -24.23
CA HIS A 358 -1.02 -24.79 -24.85
C HIS A 358 -1.07 -24.42 -26.35
N SER A 359 -2.07 -24.91 -27.11
CA SER A 359 -2.18 -24.63 -28.54
C SER A 359 -2.54 -23.16 -28.75
N LEU A 360 -3.53 -22.64 -28.02
CA LEU A 360 -3.92 -21.26 -28.07
C LEU A 360 -2.81 -20.32 -27.57
N ALA A 361 -2.09 -20.70 -26.52
CA ALA A 361 -0.96 -19.95 -26.01
C ALA A 361 0.14 -19.78 -27.10
N ASN A 362 0.52 -20.87 -27.79
CA ASN A 362 1.49 -20.82 -28.89
C ASN A 362 1.00 -19.96 -30.06
N GLN A 363 -0.31 -19.98 -30.37
CA GLN A 363 -0.89 -19.12 -31.40
C GLN A 363 -0.80 -17.63 -30.98
N ARG A 364 -1.08 -17.33 -29.73
CA ARG A 364 -0.97 -15.98 -29.15
C ARG A 364 0.47 -15.47 -29.20
N LEU A 365 1.45 -16.29 -28.81
CA LEU A 365 2.88 -15.94 -28.90
C LEU A 365 3.31 -15.64 -30.33
N LYS A 366 2.88 -16.46 -31.32
CA LYS A 366 3.12 -16.16 -32.73
C LYS A 366 2.55 -14.81 -33.15
N THR A 367 1.36 -14.46 -32.66
CA THR A 367 0.74 -13.16 -32.94
C THR A 367 1.56 -12.02 -32.34
N VAL A 368 2.01 -12.15 -31.08
CA VAL A 368 2.86 -11.14 -30.41
C VAL A 368 4.13 -10.90 -31.21
N ASN A 369 4.83 -12.00 -31.61
CA ASN A 369 6.06 -11.92 -32.41
C ASN A 369 5.84 -11.26 -33.77
N ALA A 370 4.71 -11.55 -34.43
CA ALA A 370 4.37 -10.93 -35.72
C ALA A 370 4.11 -9.40 -35.54
N LEU A 371 3.41 -8.99 -34.49
CA LEU A 371 3.16 -7.57 -34.21
C LEU A 371 4.43 -6.84 -33.78
N TYR A 372 5.34 -7.51 -33.06
CA TYR A 372 6.66 -6.96 -32.71
C TYR A 372 7.53 -6.76 -33.97
N ALA A 373 7.50 -7.71 -34.90
CA ALA A 373 8.20 -7.55 -36.19
C ALA A 373 7.66 -6.35 -37.00
N VAL A 374 6.34 -6.11 -36.98
CA VAL A 374 5.75 -4.91 -37.60
C VAL A 374 6.22 -3.64 -36.89
N TYR A 375 6.27 -3.64 -35.56
CA TYR A 375 6.78 -2.53 -34.75
C TYR A 375 8.23 -2.19 -35.15
N GLN A 376 9.11 -3.19 -35.23
CA GLN A 376 10.51 -3.01 -35.61
C GLN A 376 10.64 -2.49 -37.07
N ALA A 377 9.88 -3.06 -38.01
CA ALA A 377 9.87 -2.64 -39.42
C ALA A 377 9.44 -1.14 -39.57
N LYS A 378 8.70 -0.60 -38.65
CA LYS A 378 8.30 0.82 -38.60
C LYS A 378 9.35 1.72 -37.91
N GLY A 379 10.51 1.18 -37.56
CA GLY A 379 11.57 1.92 -36.85
C GLY A 379 11.31 2.06 -35.32
N GLY A 380 10.55 1.12 -34.75
CA GLY A 380 10.39 1.06 -33.30
C GLY A 380 11.71 0.77 -32.60
N ALA A 381 12.03 1.51 -31.54
CA ALA A 381 13.21 1.28 -30.72
C ALA A 381 13.10 -0.06 -29.97
N PRO A 382 14.21 -0.80 -29.79
CA PRO A 382 14.19 -1.99 -28.93
C PRO A 382 13.72 -1.64 -27.53
N TYR A 383 13.09 -2.58 -26.84
CA TYR A 383 12.73 -2.42 -25.43
C TYR A 383 14.00 -2.51 -24.58
N ASP A 384 14.56 -1.37 -24.21
CA ASP A 384 15.62 -1.28 -23.21
C ASP A 384 14.90 -1.36 -21.84
N GLY A 385 14.78 -2.59 -21.32
CA GLY A 385 14.16 -2.82 -20.01
C GLY A 385 14.98 -2.16 -18.91
N GLU A 386 14.57 -0.96 -18.45
CA GLU A 386 14.93 -0.42 -17.14
C GLU A 386 13.91 -0.84 -16.08
#